data_0125c7dd9252c7d19899c8eb79e31ffc
#
_entry.id   0125c7dd9252c7d19899c8eb79e31ffc
#
_cell.length_a   1.000
_cell.length_b   1.000
_cell.length_c   1.000
_cell.angle_alpha   90.00
_cell.angle_beta   90.00
_cell.angle_gamma   90.00
#
_symmetry.space_group_name_H-M   'P 1'
#
loop_
_entity.id
_entity.type
_entity.pdbx_description
1 polymer ?
#
loop_
_entity_poly.entity_id
_entity_poly.type
_entity_poly.pdbx_seq_one_letter_code
_entity_poly.pdbx_strand_id
1 'polypeptide(L)'
;MGERTTIALDRRTIVALLASGATGALAGCGGDGNGDSTPTATTGDGVPEAYRTATGLGGGQRDPAALATQSAVNYQSEPQGGTQCSGCSYYVPDKNGDGLGACTIVEGTIDPSGYCTSYVAHDSETDDGDAPAVVAVPDDARCAVCEMMAAKFPEWNAQAVHADDTRAFFCSSGCATTYDAVTAQFAETAADIAGLWVRDLRSRDLIDGTTAYYALETDADRLDDPMRVNPAPFGAREDAVAYVGEVASLSEDDIVELTAFDRTLAEQYRGELIE
;
A
#
# COMPACT_ATOMS: atom_id res chain seq x y z
N MET A 1 42.18 -28.84 -14.88
CA MET A 1 42.04 -27.40 -15.01
C MET A 1 41.05 -27.15 -16.14
N GLY A 2 39.81 -26.86 -15.81
CA GLY A 2 38.73 -26.61 -16.77
C GLY A 2 38.21 -25.20 -16.52
N GLU A 3 38.48 -24.31 -17.44
CA GLU A 3 37.96 -22.93 -17.42
C GLU A 3 36.46 -22.93 -17.66
N ARG A 4 35.71 -22.33 -16.75
CA ARG A 4 34.27 -22.02 -16.93
C ARG A 4 34.16 -20.63 -17.56
N THR A 5 33.85 -20.61 -18.84
CA THR A 5 33.51 -19.37 -19.54
C THR A 5 32.09 -18.94 -19.14
N THR A 6 31.99 -17.86 -18.36
CA THR A 6 30.74 -17.21 -18.03
C THR A 6 30.37 -16.26 -19.16
N ILE A 7 29.32 -16.57 -19.92
CA ILE A 7 28.76 -15.66 -20.93
C ILE A 7 27.81 -14.71 -20.23
N ALA A 8 28.19 -13.45 -20.09
CA ALA A 8 27.31 -12.37 -19.66
C ALA A 8 26.41 -11.97 -20.84
N LEU A 9 25.13 -12.28 -20.75
CA LEU A 9 24.12 -11.84 -21.72
C LEU A 9 23.69 -10.40 -21.37
N ASP A 10 24.03 -9.48 -22.25
CA ASP A 10 23.64 -8.07 -22.17
C ASP A 10 22.12 -7.94 -22.40
N ARG A 11 21.44 -7.18 -21.51
CA ARG A 11 19.99 -6.97 -21.49
C ARG A 11 19.42 -6.32 -22.76
N ARG A 12 20.27 -5.80 -23.64
CA ARG A 12 19.86 -5.16 -24.90
C ARG A 12 19.56 -6.10 -26.06
N THR A 13 19.89 -7.38 -25.94
CA THR A 13 19.78 -8.35 -27.05
C THR A 13 18.43 -9.07 -27.10
N ILE A 14 17.57 -8.98 -26.08
CA ILE A 14 16.30 -9.71 -25.99
C ILE A 14 15.16 -9.02 -26.75
N VAL A 15 15.26 -7.72 -27.04
CA VAL A 15 14.16 -6.93 -27.65
C VAL A 15 14.08 -7.08 -29.19
N ALA A 16 15.06 -7.68 -29.85
CA ALA A 16 15.17 -7.66 -31.31
C ALA A 16 14.57 -8.89 -32.06
N LEU A 17 13.91 -9.83 -31.40
CA LEU A 17 13.53 -11.12 -32.01
C LEU A 17 12.03 -11.39 -32.18
N LEU A 18 11.12 -10.43 -31.92
CA LEU A 18 9.67 -10.65 -32.03
C LEU A 18 8.93 -9.72 -33.00
N ALA A 19 9.56 -9.36 -34.11
CA ALA A 19 8.86 -8.64 -35.17
C ALA A 19 8.75 -9.53 -36.44
N SER A 20 7.73 -10.38 -36.54
CA SER A 20 7.22 -10.89 -37.83
C SER A 20 5.87 -11.62 -37.64
N GLY A 21 4.80 -11.04 -38.18
CA GLY A 21 3.74 -11.76 -38.92
C GLY A 21 2.44 -12.08 -38.20
N ALA A 22 1.36 -11.46 -38.47
CA ALA A 22 0.32 -11.81 -39.46
C ALA A 22 -1.03 -11.13 -39.13
N THR A 23 -1.56 -10.45 -40.12
CA THR A 23 -2.91 -9.88 -40.23
C THR A 23 -3.98 -10.99 -40.31
N GLY A 24 -5.07 -10.79 -39.51
CA GLY A 24 -6.29 -11.61 -39.64
C GLY A 24 -7.49 -10.87 -39.07
N ALA A 25 -8.30 -10.26 -39.96
CA ALA A 25 -9.58 -9.68 -39.63
C ALA A 25 -10.67 -10.74 -39.57
N LEU A 26 -11.53 -10.76 -38.54
CA LEU A 26 -12.88 -11.33 -38.61
C LEU A 26 -13.84 -10.54 -37.71
N ALA A 27 -14.89 -10.07 -38.36
CA ALA A 27 -16.05 -9.45 -37.75
C ALA A 27 -17.01 -10.53 -37.23
N GLY A 28 -17.68 -10.27 -36.12
CA GLY A 28 -18.74 -11.11 -35.58
C GLY A 28 -19.67 -10.33 -34.66
N CYS A 29 -20.90 -10.07 -35.12
CA CYS A 29 -22.00 -9.42 -34.43
C CYS A 29 -22.75 -10.34 -33.47
N GLY A 30 -23.30 -9.76 -32.40
CA GLY A 30 -24.67 -10.05 -31.94
C GLY A 30 -24.83 -10.75 -30.63
N GLY A 31 -25.56 -10.12 -29.68
CA GLY A 31 -26.18 -10.75 -28.53
C GLY A 31 -26.57 -9.74 -27.45
N ASP A 32 -27.89 -9.41 -27.41
CA ASP A 32 -28.52 -8.49 -26.45
C ASP A 32 -28.47 -9.00 -25.01
N GLY A 33 -28.15 -8.11 -24.07
CA GLY A 33 -28.28 -8.33 -22.63
C GLY A 33 -28.23 -7.00 -21.89
N ASN A 34 -29.40 -6.47 -21.52
CA ASN A 34 -29.61 -5.16 -20.90
C ASN A 34 -29.03 -5.14 -19.48
N GLY A 35 -28.01 -4.34 -19.24
CA GLY A 35 -27.49 -3.93 -17.95
C GLY A 35 -26.82 -2.58 -18.13
N ASP A 36 -27.41 -1.56 -17.52
CA ASP A 36 -26.97 -0.15 -17.62
C ASP A 36 -25.61 0.03 -16.93
N SER A 37 -24.56 -0.30 -17.66
CA SER A 37 -23.17 0.01 -17.29
C SER A 37 -22.66 0.98 -18.34
N THR A 38 -22.36 2.20 -17.95
CA THR A 38 -21.66 3.18 -18.77
C THR A 38 -20.41 2.49 -19.36
N PRO A 39 -20.24 2.40 -20.68
CA PRO A 39 -19.08 1.72 -21.26
C PRO A 39 -17.82 2.51 -20.89
N THR A 40 -17.03 1.97 -19.99
CA THR A 40 -15.67 2.44 -19.77
C THR A 40 -14.91 2.22 -21.08
N ALA A 41 -14.37 3.28 -21.67
CA ALA A 41 -13.61 3.19 -22.90
C ALA A 41 -12.41 2.26 -22.67
N THR A 42 -12.43 1.09 -23.35
CA THR A 42 -11.36 0.10 -23.28
C THR A 42 -10.30 0.46 -24.31
N THR A 43 -9.04 0.44 -23.96
CA THR A 43 -7.91 0.66 -24.86
C THR A 43 -7.70 -0.54 -25.80
N GLY A 44 -6.87 -0.38 -26.85
CA GLY A 44 -6.58 -1.46 -27.80
C GLY A 44 -5.89 -2.70 -27.19
N ASP A 45 -5.41 -2.59 -25.96
CA ASP A 45 -4.76 -3.64 -25.17
C ASP A 45 -5.69 -4.27 -24.11
N GLY A 46 -7.00 -3.99 -24.18
CA GLY A 46 -8.03 -4.65 -23.38
C GLY A 46 -8.20 -4.12 -21.95
N VAL A 47 -7.59 -2.99 -21.60
CA VAL A 47 -7.74 -2.37 -20.28
C VAL A 47 -8.47 -1.03 -20.35
N PRO A 48 -9.14 -0.59 -19.27
CA PRO A 48 -9.67 0.77 -19.15
C PRO A 48 -8.58 1.84 -19.31
N GLU A 49 -8.98 3.04 -19.80
CA GLU A 49 -8.06 4.17 -20.06
C GLU A 49 -7.21 4.55 -18.83
N ALA A 50 -7.75 4.40 -17.62
CA ALA A 50 -7.04 4.68 -16.36
C ALA A 50 -5.74 3.85 -16.15
N TYR A 51 -5.61 2.73 -16.86
CA TYR A 51 -4.42 1.88 -16.77
C TYR A 51 -3.40 2.12 -17.88
N ARG A 52 -3.74 2.88 -18.91
CA ARG A 52 -2.93 2.97 -20.13
C ARG A 52 -1.47 3.34 -19.89
N THR A 53 -1.23 4.30 -19.03
CA THR A 53 0.12 4.76 -18.65
C THR A 53 0.31 4.70 -17.14
N ALA A 54 -0.41 3.80 -16.47
CA ALA A 54 -0.33 3.68 -15.03
C ALA A 54 1.02 3.11 -14.58
N THR A 55 1.41 3.48 -13.38
CA THR A 55 2.64 3.00 -12.74
C THR A 55 2.33 1.73 -11.94
N GLY A 56 3.18 0.71 -12.09
CA GLY A 56 3.12 -0.51 -11.28
C GLY A 56 3.75 -0.30 -9.90
N LEU A 57 3.57 -1.26 -9.00
CA LEU A 57 4.10 -1.22 -7.63
C LEU A 57 5.61 -0.95 -7.58
N GLY A 58 6.39 -1.45 -8.52
CA GLY A 58 7.84 -1.21 -8.62
C GLY A 58 8.22 0.08 -9.38
N GLY A 59 7.33 1.08 -9.48
CA GLY A 59 7.62 2.38 -10.09
C GLY A 59 7.70 2.40 -11.64
N GLY A 60 7.64 1.24 -12.29
CA GLY A 60 7.67 1.13 -13.75
C GLY A 60 6.36 1.61 -14.40
N GLN A 61 6.43 2.53 -15.37
CA GLN A 61 5.25 2.98 -16.09
C GLN A 61 4.85 2.01 -17.21
N ARG A 62 3.56 1.77 -17.37
CA ARG A 62 2.99 0.95 -18.45
C ARG A 62 3.15 1.62 -19.81
N ASP A 63 3.71 0.91 -20.79
CA ASP A 63 3.80 1.33 -22.19
C ASP A 63 2.95 0.40 -23.08
N PRO A 64 1.79 0.85 -23.58
CA PRO A 64 0.91 0.03 -24.42
C PRO A 64 1.57 -0.53 -25.69
N ALA A 65 2.68 0.07 -26.14
CA ALA A 65 3.37 -0.36 -27.35
C ALA A 65 4.38 -1.51 -27.09
N ALA A 66 4.66 -1.82 -25.81
CA ALA A 66 5.72 -2.76 -25.40
C ALA A 66 5.20 -3.95 -24.56
N LEU A 67 3.90 -4.23 -24.58
CA LEU A 67 3.28 -5.27 -23.75
C LEU A 67 3.44 -6.66 -24.38
N ALA A 68 3.66 -7.66 -23.53
CA ALA A 68 3.58 -9.06 -23.89
C ALA A 68 2.13 -9.56 -23.76
N THR A 69 1.75 -10.56 -24.57
CA THR A 69 0.46 -11.23 -24.39
C THR A 69 0.46 -12.06 -23.11
N GLN A 70 -0.71 -12.25 -22.49
CA GLN A 70 -0.87 -13.12 -21.32
C GLN A 70 -0.36 -14.56 -21.60
N SER A 71 -0.58 -15.05 -22.80
CA SER A 71 -0.09 -16.38 -23.21
C SER A 71 1.44 -16.47 -23.33
N ALA A 72 2.11 -15.38 -23.71
CA ALA A 72 3.57 -15.35 -23.81
C ALA A 72 4.28 -15.45 -22.44
N VAL A 73 3.60 -15.06 -21.37
CA VAL A 73 4.11 -15.12 -20.00
C VAL A 73 3.45 -16.23 -19.17
N ASN A 74 2.69 -17.12 -19.80
CA ASN A 74 1.92 -18.18 -19.14
C ASN A 74 1.09 -17.63 -17.96
N TYR A 75 0.36 -16.53 -18.19
CA TYR A 75 -0.51 -15.96 -17.17
C TYR A 75 -1.67 -16.90 -16.82
N GLN A 76 -1.99 -16.96 -15.54
CA GLN A 76 -3.17 -17.65 -14.99
C GLN A 76 -3.80 -16.76 -13.90
N SER A 77 -5.11 -16.89 -13.68
CA SER A 77 -5.85 -16.12 -12.66
C SER A 77 -5.73 -16.67 -11.24
N GLU A 78 -4.96 -17.74 -11.06
CA GLU A 78 -4.75 -18.40 -9.77
C GLU A 78 -3.30 -18.25 -9.31
N PRO A 79 -3.02 -18.17 -7.99
CA PRO A 79 -1.67 -18.03 -7.46
C PRO A 79 -0.84 -19.30 -7.67
N GLN A 80 0.46 -19.18 -7.74
CA GLN A 80 1.39 -20.29 -7.83
C GLN A 80 2.46 -20.24 -6.73
N GLY A 81 2.50 -21.29 -5.91
CA GLY A 81 3.54 -21.44 -4.90
C GLY A 81 3.56 -20.33 -3.83
N GLY A 82 2.41 -19.70 -3.58
CA GLY A 82 2.30 -18.57 -2.64
C GLY A 82 2.64 -17.23 -3.26
N THR A 83 2.97 -17.16 -4.57
CA THR A 83 3.19 -15.90 -5.29
C THR A 83 1.97 -15.53 -6.12
N GLN A 84 1.65 -14.24 -6.16
CA GLN A 84 0.49 -13.69 -6.86
C GLN A 84 0.78 -12.29 -7.40
N CYS A 85 0.01 -11.87 -8.40
CA CYS A 85 0.23 -10.60 -9.10
C CYS A 85 0.18 -9.38 -8.19
N SER A 86 -0.65 -9.35 -7.15
CA SER A 86 -0.70 -8.25 -6.18
C SER A 86 0.62 -8.05 -5.40
N GLY A 87 1.49 -9.05 -5.35
CA GLY A 87 2.85 -8.94 -4.80
C GLY A 87 3.93 -8.80 -5.87
N CYS A 88 3.61 -8.36 -7.08
CA CYS A 88 4.55 -8.23 -8.19
C CYS A 88 4.89 -6.76 -8.49
N SER A 89 6.17 -6.44 -8.66
CA SER A 89 6.64 -5.09 -9.04
C SER A 89 5.98 -4.51 -10.30
N TYR A 90 5.50 -5.35 -11.20
CA TYR A 90 4.81 -4.94 -12.43
C TYR A 90 3.30 -4.78 -12.29
N TYR A 91 2.74 -5.13 -11.14
CA TYR A 91 1.30 -5.04 -10.92
C TYR A 91 0.84 -3.59 -10.74
N VAL A 92 -0.26 -3.24 -11.40
CA VAL A 92 -0.98 -1.97 -11.23
C VAL A 92 -2.28 -2.30 -10.49
N PRO A 93 -2.47 -1.80 -9.26
CA PRO A 93 -3.69 -2.05 -8.49
C PRO A 93 -4.96 -1.58 -9.18
N ASP A 94 -6.10 -2.10 -8.73
CA ASP A 94 -7.43 -1.71 -9.22
C ASP A 94 -7.64 -0.19 -9.11
N LYS A 95 -8.07 0.42 -10.22
CA LYS A 95 -8.32 1.88 -10.34
C LYS A 95 -9.77 2.22 -10.65
N ASN A 96 -10.61 1.23 -10.90
CA ASN A 96 -11.99 1.44 -11.35
C ASN A 96 -13.03 0.69 -10.50
N GLY A 97 -12.58 -0.07 -9.48
CA GLY A 97 -13.43 -0.75 -8.51
C GLY A 97 -14.07 -2.05 -9.04
N ASP A 98 -13.50 -2.67 -10.09
CA ASP A 98 -13.98 -3.93 -10.63
C ASP A 98 -13.27 -5.17 -10.05
N GLY A 99 -12.33 -4.95 -9.12
CA GLY A 99 -11.52 -5.99 -8.48
C GLY A 99 -10.35 -6.48 -9.33
N LEU A 100 -10.15 -5.94 -10.54
CA LEU A 100 -9.06 -6.30 -11.44
C LEU A 100 -8.05 -5.16 -11.57
N GLY A 101 -6.79 -5.50 -11.66
CA GLY A 101 -5.74 -4.56 -11.95
C GLY A 101 -5.24 -4.65 -13.39
N ALA A 102 -4.02 -4.17 -13.63
CA ALA A 102 -3.28 -4.31 -14.87
C ALA A 102 -1.82 -4.70 -14.60
N CYS A 103 -1.02 -4.81 -15.64
CA CYS A 103 0.42 -5.08 -15.53
C CYS A 103 1.19 -4.10 -16.42
N THR A 104 2.34 -3.62 -15.96
CA THR A 104 3.16 -2.69 -16.75
C THR A 104 3.83 -3.35 -17.96
N ILE A 105 3.90 -4.68 -18.00
CA ILE A 105 4.57 -5.45 -19.08
C ILE A 105 3.67 -6.47 -19.78
N VAL A 106 2.41 -6.66 -19.32
CA VAL A 106 1.47 -7.65 -19.89
C VAL A 106 0.17 -6.96 -20.29
N GLU A 107 -0.39 -7.33 -21.44
CA GLU A 107 -1.68 -6.80 -21.93
C GLU A 107 -2.88 -7.37 -21.15
N GLY A 108 -4.02 -6.67 -21.21
CA GLY A 108 -5.27 -7.09 -20.59
C GLY A 108 -5.35 -6.79 -19.10
N THR A 109 -6.53 -7.09 -18.53
CA THR A 109 -6.77 -7.01 -17.09
C THR A 109 -6.10 -8.17 -16.36
N ILE A 110 -5.65 -7.93 -15.15
CA ILE A 110 -4.88 -8.85 -14.31
C ILE A 110 -5.62 -9.05 -12.99
N ASP A 111 -5.92 -10.31 -12.68
CA ASP A 111 -6.44 -10.68 -11.37
C ASP A 111 -5.35 -10.49 -10.30
N PRO A 112 -5.63 -9.83 -9.16
CA PRO A 112 -4.64 -9.66 -8.08
C PRO A 112 -4.10 -11.00 -7.54
N SER A 113 -4.90 -12.06 -7.55
CA SER A 113 -4.49 -13.41 -7.18
C SER A 113 -3.78 -14.18 -8.29
N GLY A 114 -3.74 -13.65 -9.52
CA GLY A 114 -3.10 -14.29 -10.67
C GLY A 114 -1.59 -14.47 -10.52
N TYR A 115 -1.00 -15.22 -11.46
CA TYR A 115 0.45 -15.45 -11.53
C TYR A 115 0.91 -15.51 -12.99
N CYS A 116 2.16 -15.14 -13.24
CA CYS A 116 2.82 -15.37 -14.52
C CYS A 116 4.32 -15.68 -14.35
N THR A 117 4.95 -16.22 -15.40
CA THR A 117 6.39 -16.58 -15.36
C THR A 117 7.34 -15.37 -15.34
N SER A 118 6.83 -14.17 -15.61
CA SER A 118 7.59 -12.91 -15.48
C SER A 118 7.43 -12.26 -14.11
N TYR A 119 6.89 -12.97 -13.13
CA TYR A 119 6.74 -12.48 -11.76
C TYR A 119 8.09 -12.01 -11.19
N VAL A 120 8.09 -10.79 -10.66
CA VAL A 120 9.19 -10.23 -9.89
C VAL A 120 8.58 -9.78 -8.57
N ALA A 121 9.02 -10.36 -7.46
CA ALA A 121 8.53 -9.96 -6.15
C ALA A 121 8.66 -8.45 -6.01
N HIS A 122 7.60 -7.82 -5.57
CA HIS A 122 7.64 -6.46 -5.09
C HIS A 122 8.04 -6.55 -3.63
N ASP A 123 9.32 -6.37 -3.38
CA ASP A 123 9.81 -6.22 -2.01
C ASP A 123 9.30 -4.87 -1.52
N SER A 124 8.37 -4.89 -0.57
CA SER A 124 7.85 -3.67 0.06
C SER A 124 8.95 -2.88 0.82
N GLU A 125 10.18 -3.37 0.74
CA GLU A 125 11.38 -2.75 1.30
C GLU A 125 12.24 -2.03 0.24
N THR A 126 11.79 -1.91 -1.01
CA THR A 126 12.59 -1.28 -2.06
C THR A 126 11.99 0.04 -2.51
N ASP A 127 12.62 1.09 -2.06
CA ASP A 127 13.28 2.08 -2.92
C ASP A 127 12.35 2.75 -3.95
N ASP A 128 11.30 3.39 -3.46
CA ASP A 128 10.96 4.69 -4.03
C ASP A 128 12.09 5.62 -3.57
N GLY A 129 13.02 5.91 -4.46
CA GLY A 129 14.23 6.69 -4.15
C GLY A 129 13.95 8.08 -3.56
N ASP A 130 12.79 8.26 -2.96
CA ASP A 130 12.33 9.43 -2.24
C ASP A 130 11.30 9.09 -1.13
N ALA A 131 10.94 7.81 -0.91
CA ALA A 131 10.08 7.45 0.22
C ALA A 131 10.93 7.30 1.49
N PRO A 132 10.61 8.02 2.55
CA PRO A 132 11.39 8.02 3.76
C PRO A 132 11.33 6.65 4.45
N ALA A 133 12.50 6.04 4.70
CA ALA A 133 12.61 4.70 5.28
C ALA A 133 12.27 4.69 6.77
N VAL A 134 11.65 3.60 7.23
CA VAL A 134 11.53 3.26 8.66
C VAL A 134 12.91 3.10 9.28
N VAL A 135 13.10 3.59 10.50
CA VAL A 135 14.33 3.40 11.27
C VAL A 135 14.04 2.72 12.61
N ALA A 136 15.07 2.10 13.20
CA ALA A 136 14.95 1.64 14.57
C ALA A 136 14.70 2.82 15.51
N VAL A 137 13.72 2.70 16.42
CA VAL A 137 13.46 3.74 17.43
C VAL A 137 14.66 3.84 18.37
N PRO A 138 15.33 4.99 18.46
CA PRO A 138 16.47 5.16 19.38
C PRO A 138 16.09 4.91 20.85
N ASP A 139 17.00 4.32 21.63
CA ASP A 139 16.74 3.94 23.02
C ASP A 139 16.32 5.12 23.92
N ASP A 140 16.75 6.33 23.57
CA ASP A 140 16.45 7.58 24.26
C ASP A 140 15.34 8.41 23.61
N ALA A 141 14.74 7.90 22.51
CA ALA A 141 13.68 8.60 21.80
C ALA A 141 12.46 8.85 22.70
N ARG A 142 12.06 10.11 22.77
CA ARG A 142 10.84 10.53 23.44
C ARG A 142 9.70 10.67 22.46
N CYS A 143 8.50 10.39 22.93
CA CYS A 143 7.28 10.65 22.19
C CYS A 143 7.11 12.16 21.98
N ALA A 144 7.01 12.60 20.73
CA ALA A 144 6.88 14.00 20.38
C ALA A 144 5.60 14.67 20.92
N VAL A 145 4.61 13.88 21.37
CA VAL A 145 3.34 14.41 21.90
C VAL A 145 3.29 14.36 23.44
N CYS A 146 3.67 13.22 24.05
CA CYS A 146 3.47 13.01 25.49
C CYS A 146 4.77 12.83 26.30
N GLU A 147 5.95 12.98 25.67
CA GLU A 147 7.27 12.90 26.31
C GLU A 147 7.66 11.51 26.88
N MET A 148 6.81 10.49 26.80
CA MET A 148 7.14 9.13 27.21
C MET A 148 8.26 8.57 26.35
N MET A 149 9.07 7.63 26.88
CA MET A 149 10.12 6.97 26.11
C MET A 149 9.51 5.98 25.10
N ALA A 150 9.47 6.35 23.83
CA ALA A 150 8.87 5.56 22.77
C ALA A 150 9.51 4.16 22.60
N ALA A 151 10.82 4.06 22.80
CA ALA A 151 11.56 2.81 22.72
C ALA A 151 11.13 1.74 23.74
N LYS A 152 10.47 2.13 24.85
CA LYS A 152 9.97 1.20 25.87
C LYS A 152 8.71 0.44 25.44
N PHE A 153 8.10 0.84 24.35
CA PHE A 153 6.84 0.29 23.86
C PHE A 153 6.98 -0.27 22.44
N PRO A 154 7.86 -1.26 22.20
CA PRO A 154 8.18 -1.73 20.85
C PRO A 154 6.98 -2.33 20.10
N GLU A 155 5.96 -2.81 20.82
CA GLU A 155 4.71 -3.36 20.23
C GLU A 155 3.67 -2.29 19.90
N TRP A 156 3.91 -1.02 20.31
CA TRP A 156 2.96 0.08 20.20
C TRP A 156 3.54 1.32 19.54
N ASN A 157 4.88 1.43 19.53
CA ASN A 157 5.54 2.63 19.04
C ASN A 157 5.24 2.90 17.56
N ALA A 158 5.32 4.18 17.23
CA ALA A 158 5.11 4.67 15.89
C ALA A 158 6.20 5.70 15.55
N GLN A 159 6.33 6.07 14.29
CA GLN A 159 7.27 7.08 13.84
C GLN A 159 6.76 7.86 12.65
N ALA A 160 7.19 9.10 12.53
CA ALA A 160 7.00 9.93 11.35
C ALA A 160 8.35 10.48 10.87
N VAL A 161 8.39 10.83 9.60
CA VAL A 161 9.49 11.58 9.02
C VAL A 161 8.91 12.70 8.16
N HIS A 162 9.54 13.85 8.24
CA HIS A 162 9.19 15.03 7.46
C HIS A 162 10.00 15.08 6.15
N ALA A 163 9.58 15.92 5.22
CA ALA A 163 10.24 16.11 3.92
C ALA A 163 11.67 16.69 4.03
N ASP A 164 12.07 17.19 5.19
CA ASP A 164 13.43 17.65 5.52
C ASP A 164 14.24 16.63 6.32
N ASP A 165 13.80 15.35 6.35
CA ASP A 165 14.38 14.24 7.12
C ASP A 165 14.27 14.37 8.66
N THR A 166 13.59 15.40 9.19
CA THR A 166 13.28 15.49 10.62
C THR A 166 12.36 14.35 11.03
N ARG A 167 12.72 13.63 12.11
CA ARG A 167 11.98 12.45 12.58
C ARG A 167 11.29 12.72 13.91
N ALA A 168 10.08 12.18 14.03
CA ALA A 168 9.32 12.14 15.26
C ALA A 168 9.01 10.69 15.65
N PHE A 169 9.10 10.37 16.94
CA PHE A 169 8.78 9.05 17.48
C PHE A 169 7.61 9.15 18.45
N PHE A 170 6.81 8.10 18.52
CA PHE A 170 5.59 8.08 19.35
C PHE A 170 5.54 6.78 20.16
N CYS A 171 4.94 6.84 21.34
CA CYS A 171 4.74 5.68 22.19
C CYS A 171 3.53 4.84 21.78
N SER A 172 2.62 5.37 20.95
CA SER A 172 1.37 4.73 20.53
C SER A 172 0.79 5.36 19.25
N SER A 173 -0.16 4.67 18.64
CA SER A 173 -0.92 5.15 17.48
C SER A 173 -1.67 6.46 17.76
N GLY A 174 -2.28 6.60 18.94
CA GLY A 174 -3.00 7.82 19.30
C GLY A 174 -2.10 9.06 19.39
N CYS A 175 -0.84 8.91 19.80
CA CYS A 175 0.12 10.01 19.72
C CYS A 175 0.54 10.30 18.28
N ALA A 176 0.69 9.28 17.45
CA ALA A 176 1.03 9.46 16.03
C ALA A 176 -0.08 10.17 15.25
N THR A 177 -1.34 9.74 15.40
CA THR A 177 -2.50 10.36 14.74
C THR A 177 -2.78 11.78 15.28
N THR A 178 -2.55 12.02 16.58
CA THR A 178 -2.64 13.37 17.15
C THR A 178 -1.57 14.30 16.58
N TYR A 179 -0.34 13.80 16.44
CA TYR A 179 0.75 14.55 15.82
C TYR A 179 0.42 14.95 14.39
N ASP A 180 -0.11 14.03 13.59
CA ASP A 180 -0.53 14.31 12.22
C ASP A 180 -1.63 15.38 12.16
N ALA A 181 -2.69 15.24 12.97
CA ALA A 181 -3.84 16.14 12.98
C ALA A 181 -3.53 17.57 13.42
N VAL A 182 -2.53 17.75 14.29
CA VAL A 182 -2.16 19.07 14.85
C VAL A 182 -0.64 19.26 14.84
N THR A 183 0.01 18.87 13.75
CA THR A 183 1.47 18.84 13.56
C THR A 183 2.15 20.14 14.00
N ALA A 184 1.61 21.29 13.66
CA ALA A 184 2.19 22.61 13.99
C ALA A 184 2.41 22.85 15.49
N GLN A 185 1.72 22.09 16.36
CA GLN A 185 1.88 22.22 17.81
C GLN A 185 3.07 21.42 18.36
N PHE A 186 3.41 20.31 17.74
CA PHE A 186 4.37 19.32 18.27
C PHE A 186 5.64 19.17 17.44
N ALA A 187 5.59 19.54 16.15
CA ALA A 187 6.71 19.35 15.25
C ALA A 187 7.83 20.37 15.51
N GLU A 188 9.07 19.90 15.42
CA GLU A 188 10.28 20.73 15.46
C GLU A 188 10.57 21.40 14.12
N THR A 189 9.85 21.03 13.05
CA THR A 189 10.00 21.57 11.70
C THR A 189 8.66 22.02 11.13
N ALA A 190 8.72 22.90 10.13
CA ALA A 190 7.56 23.32 9.33
C ALA A 190 7.40 22.51 8.04
N ALA A 191 8.28 21.53 7.79
CA ALA A 191 8.19 20.66 6.63
C ALA A 191 6.98 19.70 6.76
N ASP A 192 6.36 19.35 5.65
CA ASP A 192 5.24 18.40 5.63
C ASP A 192 5.70 16.99 6.08
N ILE A 193 4.79 16.21 6.63
CA ILE A 193 5.02 14.79 6.94
C ILE A 193 5.13 14.04 5.61
N ALA A 194 6.27 13.40 5.36
CA ALA A 194 6.55 12.60 4.18
C ALA A 194 6.24 11.11 4.39
N GLY A 195 6.20 10.63 5.64
CA GLY A 195 5.83 9.26 5.98
C GLY A 195 5.43 9.13 7.44
N LEU A 196 4.46 8.26 7.69
CA LEU A 196 3.96 7.91 9.02
C LEU A 196 3.82 6.40 9.12
N TRP A 197 4.36 5.78 10.17
CA TRP A 197 4.22 4.35 10.42
C TRP A 197 3.67 4.09 11.82
N VAL A 198 2.74 3.14 11.90
CA VAL A 198 2.11 2.69 13.13
C VAL A 198 2.20 1.18 13.26
N ARG A 199 2.00 0.64 14.47
CA ARG A 199 1.95 -0.81 14.68
C ARG A 199 0.54 -1.34 14.40
N ASP A 200 0.44 -2.30 13.47
CA ASP A 200 -0.80 -3.05 13.28
C ASP A 200 -1.20 -3.76 14.58
N LEU A 201 -2.47 -3.67 14.95
CA LEU A 201 -2.93 -4.22 16.23
C LEU A 201 -2.77 -5.74 16.35
N ARG A 202 -2.90 -6.49 15.25
CA ARG A 202 -2.85 -7.96 15.25
C ARG A 202 -1.43 -8.48 15.08
N SER A 203 -0.73 -8.03 14.06
CA SER A 203 0.60 -8.54 13.72
C SER A 203 1.73 -7.90 14.54
N ARG A 204 1.53 -6.70 15.04
CA ARG A 204 2.55 -5.84 15.66
C ARG A 204 3.64 -5.36 14.69
N ASP A 205 3.48 -5.62 13.41
CA ASP A 205 4.37 -5.09 12.39
C ASP A 205 4.15 -3.59 12.20
N LEU A 206 5.18 -2.87 11.78
CA LEU A 206 5.04 -1.50 11.31
C LEU A 206 4.37 -1.50 9.94
N ILE A 207 3.28 -0.77 9.83
CA ILE A 207 2.52 -0.57 8.61
C ILE A 207 2.52 0.91 8.24
N ASP A 208 2.27 1.22 6.97
CA ASP A 208 2.06 2.59 6.51
C ASP A 208 0.78 3.16 7.15
N GLY A 209 0.97 4.13 8.04
CA GLY A 209 -0.12 4.79 8.77
C GLY A 209 -1.01 5.66 7.88
N THR A 210 -0.52 6.08 6.70
CA THR A 210 -1.30 6.92 5.78
C THR A 210 -2.37 6.13 5.02
N THR A 211 -2.17 4.83 4.88
CA THR A 211 -3.09 3.90 4.21
C THR A 211 -3.77 2.92 5.17
N ALA A 212 -3.42 2.96 6.46
CA ALA A 212 -3.98 2.11 7.49
C ALA A 212 -5.45 2.47 7.79
N TYR A 213 -6.19 1.46 8.28
CA TYR A 213 -7.54 1.59 8.82
C TYR A 213 -7.48 1.64 10.34
N TYR A 214 -8.17 2.59 10.94
CA TYR A 214 -8.16 2.81 12.39
C TYR A 214 -9.56 2.57 12.95
N ALA A 215 -9.70 1.58 13.85
CA ALA A 215 -10.90 1.49 14.67
C ALA A 215 -10.80 2.50 15.82
N LEU A 216 -11.83 3.35 15.99
CA LEU A 216 -11.86 4.42 16.99
C LEU A 216 -12.13 3.86 18.40
N GLU A 217 -11.18 3.07 18.92
CA GLU A 217 -11.28 2.48 20.26
C GLU A 217 -11.13 3.54 21.35
N THR A 218 -12.06 3.54 22.30
CA THR A 218 -12.08 4.47 23.44
C THR A 218 -12.14 3.79 24.81
N ASP A 219 -12.28 2.44 24.84
CA ASP A 219 -12.27 1.69 26.08
C ASP A 219 -10.82 1.52 26.59
N ALA A 220 -10.51 2.18 27.68
CA ALA A 220 -9.19 2.21 28.29
C ALA A 220 -8.71 0.84 28.83
N ASP A 221 -9.59 -0.12 28.99
CA ASP A 221 -9.28 -1.44 29.53
C ASP A 221 -9.20 -2.54 28.46
N ARG A 222 -9.41 -2.17 27.18
CA ARG A 222 -9.42 -3.11 26.06
C ARG A 222 -8.05 -3.39 25.46
N LEU A 223 -7.27 -2.33 25.26
CA LEU A 223 -5.91 -2.45 24.75
C LEU A 223 -4.92 -2.30 25.91
N ASP A 224 -3.96 -3.20 26.00
CA ASP A 224 -2.83 -3.07 26.97
C ASP A 224 -1.78 -2.10 26.43
N ASP A 225 -2.24 -0.93 26.05
CA ASP A 225 -1.47 0.15 25.43
C ASP A 225 -0.96 1.14 26.51
N PRO A 226 0.25 1.69 26.37
CA PRO A 226 0.83 2.60 27.36
C PRO A 226 -0.02 3.85 27.64
N MET A 227 -0.84 4.28 26.68
CA MET A 227 -1.71 5.46 26.81
C MET A 227 -3.17 5.08 27.07
N ARG A 228 -3.50 3.79 27.16
CA ARG A 228 -4.79 3.18 27.46
C ARG A 228 -5.89 3.44 26.43
N VAL A 229 -6.03 4.65 25.90
CA VAL A 229 -7.04 5.01 24.89
C VAL A 229 -6.32 5.39 23.60
N ASN A 230 -6.51 4.58 22.55
CA ASN A 230 -5.85 4.75 21.25
C ASN A 230 -6.73 4.24 20.12
N PRO A 231 -6.70 4.86 18.95
CA PRO A 231 -7.25 4.25 17.75
C PRO A 231 -6.43 3.00 17.43
N ALA A 232 -7.10 1.89 17.11
CA ALA A 232 -6.49 0.61 16.82
C ALA A 232 -6.16 0.51 15.32
N PRO A 233 -4.87 0.49 14.90
CA PRO A 233 -4.50 0.45 13.49
C PRO A 233 -4.53 -0.97 12.92
N PHE A 234 -4.89 -1.08 11.63
CA PHE A 234 -4.91 -2.31 10.84
C PHE A 234 -4.40 -2.04 9.43
N GLY A 235 -3.57 -2.92 8.89
CA GLY A 235 -3.08 -2.83 7.51
C GLY A 235 -4.15 -3.22 6.48
N ALA A 236 -5.14 -4.03 6.87
CA ALA A 236 -6.25 -4.45 6.02
C ALA A 236 -7.61 -4.05 6.63
N ARG A 237 -8.53 -3.58 5.76
CA ARG A 237 -9.88 -3.18 6.20
C ARG A 237 -10.65 -4.36 6.81
N GLU A 238 -10.47 -5.56 6.29
CA GLU A 238 -11.11 -6.78 6.78
C GLU A 238 -10.75 -7.07 8.23
N ASP A 239 -9.52 -6.80 8.64
CA ASP A 239 -9.06 -6.98 10.02
C ASP A 239 -9.69 -5.95 10.95
N ALA A 240 -9.83 -4.69 10.51
CA ALA A 240 -10.54 -3.66 11.24
C ALA A 240 -12.04 -4.01 11.40
N VAL A 241 -12.71 -4.49 10.32
CA VAL A 241 -14.09 -4.95 10.35
C VAL A 241 -14.26 -6.14 11.31
N ALA A 242 -13.35 -7.11 11.26
CA ALA A 242 -13.38 -8.25 12.19
C ALA A 242 -13.24 -7.78 13.65
N TYR A 243 -12.34 -6.82 13.92
CA TYR A 243 -12.14 -6.27 15.25
C TYR A 243 -13.41 -5.58 15.79
N VAL A 244 -13.99 -4.63 15.03
CA VAL A 244 -15.19 -3.92 15.50
C VAL A 244 -16.39 -4.86 15.62
N GLY A 245 -16.45 -5.94 14.83
CA GLY A 245 -17.48 -6.98 14.95
C GLY A 245 -17.40 -7.80 16.25
N GLU A 246 -16.23 -7.86 16.88
CA GLU A 246 -16.01 -8.51 18.20
C GLU A 246 -16.27 -7.56 19.38
N VAL A 247 -16.36 -6.24 19.12
CA VAL A 247 -16.47 -5.19 20.13
C VAL A 247 -17.88 -4.58 20.14
N ALA A 248 -18.69 -4.90 21.13
CA ALA A 248 -20.10 -4.50 21.18
C ALA A 248 -20.34 -2.97 21.18
N SER A 249 -19.34 -2.16 21.53
CA SER A 249 -19.39 -0.70 21.56
C SER A 249 -18.95 -0.04 20.26
N LEU A 250 -18.45 -0.80 19.29
CA LEU A 250 -17.96 -0.33 18.00
C LEU A 250 -18.81 -0.89 16.84
N SER A 251 -18.72 -0.25 15.71
CA SER A 251 -19.34 -0.62 14.45
C SER A 251 -18.41 -0.32 13.27
N GLU A 252 -18.79 -0.69 12.04
CA GLU A 252 -18.00 -0.31 10.86
C GLU A 252 -17.92 1.21 10.64
N ASP A 253 -18.86 1.99 11.17
CA ASP A 253 -18.82 3.47 11.11
C ASP A 253 -17.69 4.06 11.98
N ASP A 254 -17.14 3.27 12.91
CA ASP A 254 -16.00 3.64 13.74
C ASP A 254 -14.64 3.28 13.11
N ILE A 255 -14.64 2.76 11.88
CA ILE A 255 -13.42 2.51 11.09
C ILE A 255 -13.16 3.71 10.19
N VAL A 256 -12.02 4.35 10.40
CA VAL A 256 -11.62 5.55 9.63
C VAL A 256 -10.22 5.38 9.03
N GLU A 257 -9.89 6.22 8.05
CA GLU A 257 -8.54 6.40 7.53
C GLU A 257 -7.85 7.59 8.21
N LEU A 258 -6.52 7.73 8.06
CA LEU A 258 -5.75 8.81 8.68
C LEU A 258 -6.33 10.20 8.37
N THR A 259 -6.82 10.42 7.15
CA THR A 259 -7.40 11.68 6.69
C THR A 259 -8.63 12.15 7.47
N ALA A 260 -9.26 11.27 8.23
CA ALA A 260 -10.38 11.61 9.11
C ALA A 260 -9.93 12.21 10.46
N PHE A 261 -8.64 12.07 10.81
CA PHE A 261 -8.12 12.61 12.06
C PHE A 261 -7.94 14.13 11.96
N ASP A 262 -8.91 14.84 12.45
CA ASP A 262 -8.86 16.27 12.67
C ASP A 262 -8.53 16.61 14.14
N ARG A 263 -8.50 17.90 14.47
CA ARG A 263 -8.31 18.36 15.85
C ARG A 263 -9.33 17.72 16.81
N THR A 264 -10.57 17.49 16.39
CA THR A 264 -11.62 16.95 17.27
C THR A 264 -11.30 15.52 17.69
N LEU A 265 -10.89 14.68 16.74
CA LEU A 265 -10.43 13.32 17.04
C LEU A 265 -9.11 13.30 17.83
N ALA A 266 -8.19 14.20 17.53
CA ALA A 266 -6.96 14.36 18.29
C ALA A 266 -7.26 14.70 19.76
N GLU A 267 -8.20 15.62 20.03
CA GLU A 267 -8.64 16.00 21.38
C GLU A 267 -9.32 14.84 22.12
N GLN A 268 -10.03 13.95 21.41
CA GLN A 268 -10.61 12.75 22.01
C GLN A 268 -9.54 11.83 22.62
N TYR A 269 -8.38 11.72 21.99
CA TYR A 269 -7.29 10.84 22.43
C TYR A 269 -6.26 11.54 23.30
N ARG A 270 -5.98 12.82 23.05
CA ARG A 270 -4.86 13.57 23.68
C ARG A 270 -5.25 15.00 24.06
N GLY A 271 -6.53 15.26 24.34
CA GLY A 271 -7.01 16.63 24.61
C GLY A 271 -6.29 17.35 25.73
N GLU A 272 -5.78 16.63 26.75
CA GLU A 272 -5.00 17.25 27.84
C GLU A 272 -3.61 17.75 27.39
N LEU A 273 -3.15 17.35 26.20
CA LEU A 273 -1.85 17.70 25.63
C LEU A 273 -1.95 18.71 24.49
N ILE A 274 -3.16 19.02 24.03
CA ILE A 274 -3.42 19.95 22.92
C ILE A 274 -3.81 21.31 23.50
N GLU A 275 -3.12 22.39 23.06
CA GLU A 275 -3.38 23.78 23.46
C GLU A 275 -4.45 24.46 22.57
#